data_3586156f1b3aa0c80b06c6ea20371b9e
#
_entry.id   3586156f1b3aa0c80b06c6ea20371b9e
#
_cell.length_a   1.000
_cell.length_b   1.000
_cell.length_c   1.000
_cell.angle_alpha   90.00
_cell.angle_beta   90.00
_cell.angle_gamma   90.00
#
_symmetry.space_group_name_H-M   'P 1'
#
loop_
_entity.id
_entity.type
_entity.pdbx_description
1 polymer ?
#
loop_
_entity_poly.entity_id
_entity_poly.type
_entity_poly.pdbx_seq_one_letter_code
_entity_poly.pdbx_strand_id
1 'polypeptide(L)'
;MEIIPMPLNHSFGIRRYQSDMVNGGTVCLMDGMVFIGTLWKLIEKYGVTSMAISPASLGMIFHLSDDRIADYADQLDYIQIGSAPLAESDKEKLLRLLPHTRLYNFYGSSEAGCACILEFSGNGNKTGCIGRPTVNSVVRFSDDEGNVVTNGSPESPALLSWGGSIVMEGYYNDPELTAETIVDGYVRTKDLAYLDEDGDCILVGRADDVINYGGSKISPAEIEDLALGYEHIDDVAYTSIKDPITGELPVILVVQKDGYEEADFESFLADRLESYKLPRKYIYVESIPKTFKGSVLRKEVRKLAEQNV
;
A
#
# COMPACT_ATOMS: atom_id res chain seq x y z
N MET A 1 -15.16 0.38 21.20
CA MET A 1 -15.39 -0.95 20.57
C MET A 1 -14.86 -0.93 19.17
N GLU A 2 -14.02 -1.89 18.80
CA GLU A 2 -13.44 -2.00 17.47
C GLU A 2 -14.16 -3.06 16.63
N ILE A 3 -14.46 -2.76 15.36
CA ILE A 3 -14.92 -3.74 14.38
C ILE A 3 -13.75 -4.23 13.52
N ILE A 4 -13.62 -5.55 13.42
CA ILE A 4 -12.55 -6.21 12.67
C ILE A 4 -13.19 -7.12 11.61
N PRO A 5 -13.38 -6.65 10.37
CA PRO A 5 -13.91 -7.49 9.27
C PRO A 5 -12.81 -8.34 8.61
N MET A 6 -11.63 -8.39 9.18
CA MET A 6 -10.52 -9.20 8.67
C MET A 6 -10.52 -10.59 9.31
N PRO A 7 -10.23 -11.65 8.52
CA PRO A 7 -10.13 -13.00 9.06
C PRO A 7 -9.04 -13.10 10.15
N LEU A 8 -9.33 -13.82 11.24
CA LEU A 8 -8.36 -14.00 12.33
C LEU A 8 -7.18 -14.92 11.98
N ASN A 9 -7.24 -15.63 10.87
CA ASN A 9 -6.08 -16.35 10.31
C ASN A 9 -5.13 -15.45 9.52
N HIS A 10 -5.46 -14.17 9.35
CA HIS A 10 -4.59 -13.15 8.81
C HIS A 10 -3.85 -12.42 9.94
N SER A 11 -2.54 -12.21 9.79
CA SER A 11 -1.69 -11.63 10.85
C SER A 11 -2.17 -10.26 11.35
N PHE A 12 -2.70 -9.40 10.48
CA PHE A 12 -3.26 -8.11 10.88
C PHE A 12 -4.53 -8.29 11.73
N GLY A 13 -5.48 -9.12 11.29
CA GLY A 13 -6.72 -9.37 12.04
C GLY A 13 -6.48 -9.95 13.43
N ILE A 14 -5.66 -11.00 13.55
CA ILE A 14 -5.38 -11.62 14.85
C ILE A 14 -4.63 -10.68 15.80
N ARG A 15 -3.68 -9.87 15.29
CA ARG A 15 -2.95 -8.90 16.11
C ARG A 15 -3.84 -7.78 16.63
N ARG A 16 -4.79 -7.30 15.81
CA ARG A 16 -5.78 -6.32 16.26
C ARG A 16 -6.65 -6.90 17.36
N TYR A 17 -7.20 -8.10 17.14
CA TYR A 17 -7.95 -8.80 18.15
C TYR A 17 -7.18 -8.96 19.47
N GLN A 18 -5.93 -9.42 19.41
CA GLN A 18 -5.07 -9.59 20.59
C GLN A 18 -4.81 -8.26 21.30
N SER A 19 -4.53 -7.20 20.53
CA SER A 19 -4.28 -5.86 21.08
C SER A 19 -5.49 -5.35 21.89
N ASP A 20 -6.70 -5.51 21.35
CA ASP A 20 -7.92 -5.12 22.07
C ASP A 20 -8.13 -5.94 23.32
N MET A 21 -7.95 -7.26 23.25
CA MET A 21 -8.10 -8.14 24.42
C MET A 21 -7.14 -7.79 25.54
N VAL A 22 -5.87 -7.55 25.23
CA VAL A 22 -4.85 -7.17 26.22
C VAL A 22 -5.16 -5.82 26.86
N ASN A 23 -5.72 -4.88 26.10
CA ASN A 23 -6.08 -3.55 26.61
C ASN A 23 -7.49 -3.48 27.20
N GLY A 24 -8.21 -4.60 27.37
CA GLY A 24 -9.55 -4.63 27.92
C GLY A 24 -10.61 -4.04 26.98
N GLY A 25 -10.31 -3.99 25.68
CA GLY A 25 -11.22 -3.53 24.63
C GLY A 25 -12.37 -4.51 24.36
N THR A 26 -13.34 -4.05 23.61
CA THR A 26 -14.44 -4.88 23.09
C THR A 26 -14.31 -4.97 21.58
N VAL A 27 -14.41 -6.19 21.05
CA VAL A 27 -14.26 -6.46 19.63
C VAL A 27 -15.56 -6.95 19.02
N CYS A 28 -15.94 -6.39 17.89
CA CYS A 28 -16.98 -6.90 17.00
C CYS A 28 -16.30 -7.61 15.81
N LEU A 29 -16.33 -8.94 15.80
CA LEU A 29 -15.80 -9.73 14.69
C LEU A 29 -16.82 -9.83 13.56
N MET A 30 -16.35 -9.65 12.35
CA MET A 30 -17.16 -9.78 11.14
C MET A 30 -16.44 -10.71 10.15
N ASP A 31 -17.18 -11.63 9.52
CA ASP A 31 -16.63 -12.57 8.54
C ASP A 31 -16.53 -11.92 7.15
N GLY A 32 -15.52 -11.03 7.00
CA GLY A 32 -15.27 -10.30 5.77
C GLY A 32 -16.27 -9.16 5.51
N MET A 33 -16.22 -8.62 4.28
CA MET A 33 -17.02 -7.45 3.85
C MET A 33 -18.03 -7.77 2.74
N VAL A 34 -18.40 -9.07 2.57
CA VAL A 34 -19.27 -9.51 1.47
C VAL A 34 -20.60 -8.76 1.41
N PHE A 35 -21.16 -8.40 2.58
CA PHE A 35 -22.39 -7.63 2.69
C PHE A 35 -22.14 -6.33 3.44
N ILE A 36 -21.87 -5.25 2.71
CA ILE A 36 -21.59 -3.93 3.28
C ILE A 36 -22.69 -3.43 4.23
N GLY A 37 -23.96 -3.76 3.96
CA GLY A 37 -25.07 -3.43 4.84
C GLY A 37 -24.97 -4.07 6.24
N THR A 38 -24.23 -5.17 6.39
CA THR A 38 -23.97 -5.78 7.70
C THR A 38 -23.00 -4.95 8.52
N LEU A 39 -21.99 -4.34 7.90
CA LEU A 39 -21.06 -3.42 8.55
C LEU A 39 -21.84 -2.29 9.25
N TRP A 40 -22.68 -1.61 8.50
CA TRP A 40 -23.45 -0.46 9.02
C TRP A 40 -24.41 -0.87 10.16
N LYS A 41 -25.11 -1.99 10.01
CA LYS A 41 -25.97 -2.53 11.08
C LYS A 41 -25.20 -2.86 12.36
N LEU A 42 -23.98 -3.37 12.25
CA LEU A 42 -23.14 -3.69 13.42
C LEU A 42 -22.62 -2.41 14.08
N ILE A 43 -22.19 -1.41 13.28
CA ILE A 43 -21.74 -0.11 13.78
C ILE A 43 -22.86 0.55 14.59
N GLU A 44 -24.09 0.60 14.05
CA GLU A 44 -25.26 1.20 14.71
C GLU A 44 -25.67 0.41 15.95
N LYS A 45 -25.79 -0.92 15.82
CA LYS A 45 -26.30 -1.79 16.89
C LYS A 45 -25.42 -1.79 18.13
N TYR A 46 -24.10 -1.75 17.93
CA TYR A 46 -23.14 -1.92 19.03
C TYR A 46 -22.40 -0.63 19.39
N GLY A 47 -22.66 0.48 18.71
CA GLY A 47 -21.97 1.73 18.96
C GLY A 47 -20.47 1.60 18.73
N VAL A 48 -20.07 1.01 17.59
CA VAL A 48 -18.66 0.82 17.22
C VAL A 48 -17.98 2.18 17.10
N THR A 49 -16.82 2.33 17.72
CA THR A 49 -16.06 3.60 17.74
C THR A 49 -14.74 3.51 16.99
N SER A 50 -14.38 2.33 16.49
CA SER A 50 -13.13 2.15 15.76
C SER A 50 -13.18 0.99 14.78
N MET A 51 -12.34 1.05 13.77
CA MET A 51 -12.28 0.06 12.69
C MET A 51 -10.84 -0.36 12.39
N ALA A 52 -10.64 -1.67 12.11
CA ALA A 52 -9.40 -2.17 11.55
C ALA A 52 -9.68 -2.85 10.20
N ILE A 53 -9.28 -2.23 9.10
CA ILE A 53 -9.66 -2.64 7.75
C ILE A 53 -8.45 -2.71 6.80
N SER A 54 -8.63 -3.42 5.69
CA SER A 54 -7.68 -3.38 4.58
C SER A 54 -8.04 -2.29 3.58
N PRO A 55 -7.09 -1.83 2.72
CA PRO A 55 -7.42 -0.96 1.59
C PRO A 55 -8.52 -1.52 0.68
N ALA A 56 -8.52 -2.84 0.44
CA ALA A 56 -9.60 -3.49 -0.32
C ALA A 56 -10.97 -3.36 0.36
N SER A 57 -11.02 -3.50 1.69
CA SER A 57 -12.25 -3.27 2.47
C SER A 57 -12.71 -1.82 2.40
N LEU A 58 -11.76 -0.88 2.43
CA LEU A 58 -12.04 0.55 2.25
C LEU A 58 -12.62 0.84 0.85
N GLY A 59 -12.01 0.28 -0.19
CA GLY A 59 -12.53 0.36 -1.56
C GLY A 59 -13.98 -0.15 -1.65
N MET A 60 -14.30 -1.27 -1.00
CA MET A 60 -15.69 -1.78 -0.94
C MET A 60 -16.63 -0.80 -0.23
N ILE A 61 -16.18 -0.14 0.85
CA ILE A 61 -16.97 0.90 1.54
C ILE A 61 -17.29 2.04 0.57
N PHE A 62 -16.29 2.53 -0.15
CA PHE A 62 -16.46 3.65 -1.09
C PHE A 62 -17.33 3.31 -2.30
N HIS A 63 -17.18 2.10 -2.87
CA HIS A 63 -17.90 1.71 -4.09
C HIS A 63 -19.34 1.22 -3.83
N LEU A 64 -19.60 0.61 -2.66
CA LEU A 64 -20.88 -0.05 -2.37
C LEU A 64 -21.81 0.73 -1.45
N SER A 65 -21.32 1.82 -0.85
CA SER A 65 -22.15 2.60 0.09
C SER A 65 -21.96 4.11 -0.07
N ASP A 66 -21.46 4.55 -1.22
CA ASP A 66 -21.14 5.94 -1.47
C ASP A 66 -20.31 6.53 -0.31
N ASP A 67 -20.60 7.74 0.12
CA ASP A 67 -19.89 8.40 1.23
C ASP A 67 -20.54 8.15 2.60
N ARG A 68 -21.34 7.08 2.78
CA ARG A 68 -22.06 6.77 4.03
C ARG A 68 -21.17 6.71 5.28
N ILE A 69 -19.88 6.43 5.13
CA ILE A 69 -18.93 6.45 6.25
C ILE A 69 -18.89 7.81 6.94
N ALA A 70 -19.20 8.89 6.23
CA ALA A 70 -19.27 10.25 6.76
C ALA A 70 -20.37 10.43 7.82
N ASP A 71 -21.44 9.62 7.77
CA ASP A 71 -22.52 9.65 8.77
C ASP A 71 -22.02 9.26 10.17
N TYR A 72 -20.84 8.65 10.26
CA TYR A 72 -20.21 8.18 11.50
C TYR A 72 -18.98 9.00 11.90
N ALA A 73 -18.74 10.16 11.30
CA ALA A 73 -17.55 11.00 11.54
C ALA A 73 -17.42 11.43 13.02
N ASP A 74 -18.53 11.67 13.71
CA ASP A 74 -18.54 12.03 15.13
C ASP A 74 -18.56 10.82 16.07
N GLN A 75 -18.72 9.60 15.53
CA GLN A 75 -18.76 8.36 16.30
C GLN A 75 -17.44 7.60 16.26
N LEU A 76 -16.72 7.67 15.13
CA LEU A 76 -15.49 6.92 14.91
C LEU A 76 -14.27 7.69 15.48
N ASP A 77 -13.71 7.19 16.56
CA ASP A 77 -12.51 7.73 17.20
C ASP A 77 -11.26 7.51 16.33
N TYR A 78 -11.14 6.32 15.72
CA TYR A 78 -10.02 6.01 14.84
C TYR A 78 -10.32 4.89 13.83
N ILE A 79 -9.59 4.93 12.71
CA ILE A 79 -9.54 3.85 11.72
C ILE A 79 -8.07 3.45 11.49
N GLN A 80 -7.82 2.15 11.52
CA GLN A 80 -6.50 1.57 11.22
C GLN A 80 -6.59 0.80 9.91
N ILE A 81 -5.71 1.15 8.96
CA ILE A 81 -5.68 0.58 7.63
C ILE A 81 -4.32 -0.08 7.43
N GLY A 82 -4.29 -1.31 6.93
CA GLY A 82 -3.03 -2.02 6.73
C GLY A 82 -3.18 -3.25 5.86
N SER A 83 -2.12 -4.01 5.75
CA SER A 83 -1.98 -5.26 4.97
C SER A 83 -1.81 -5.12 3.46
N ALA A 84 -1.95 -3.93 2.90
CA ALA A 84 -1.67 -3.59 1.50
C ALA A 84 -1.34 -2.10 1.38
N PRO A 85 -0.78 -1.62 0.27
CA PRO A 85 -0.61 -0.19 0.00
C PRO A 85 -1.96 0.54 0.05
N LEU A 86 -1.97 1.71 0.67
CA LEU A 86 -3.12 2.60 0.72
C LEU A 86 -2.89 3.77 -0.23
N ALA A 87 -3.78 3.93 -1.22
CA ALA A 87 -3.70 4.97 -2.22
C ALA A 87 -3.79 6.37 -1.60
N GLU A 88 -3.06 7.34 -2.14
CA GLU A 88 -3.09 8.71 -1.64
C GLU A 88 -4.49 9.34 -1.83
N SER A 89 -5.16 9.02 -2.95
CA SER A 89 -6.54 9.43 -3.21
C SER A 89 -7.53 8.92 -2.15
N ASP A 90 -7.33 7.70 -1.64
CA ASP A 90 -8.16 7.14 -0.57
C ASP A 90 -7.89 7.82 0.78
N LYS A 91 -6.62 8.17 1.08
CA LYS A 91 -6.26 8.97 2.25
C LYS A 91 -6.93 10.34 2.21
N GLU A 92 -6.83 11.05 1.08
CA GLU A 92 -7.46 12.35 0.87
C GLU A 92 -8.98 12.29 1.01
N LYS A 93 -9.60 11.24 0.44
CA LYS A 93 -11.05 11.02 0.59
C LYS A 93 -11.45 10.80 2.04
N LEU A 94 -10.72 9.97 2.78
CA LEU A 94 -10.95 9.75 4.22
C LEU A 94 -10.81 11.05 5.04
N LEU A 95 -9.77 11.84 4.81
CA LEU A 95 -9.55 13.11 5.49
C LEU A 95 -10.71 14.08 5.29
N ARG A 96 -11.29 14.10 4.09
CA ARG A 96 -12.46 14.94 3.78
C ARG A 96 -13.72 14.43 4.46
N LEU A 97 -13.95 13.11 4.46
CA LEU A 97 -15.18 12.50 4.99
C LEU A 97 -15.18 12.39 6.53
N LEU A 98 -14.00 12.27 7.14
CA LEU A 98 -13.81 11.97 8.56
C LEU A 98 -12.85 12.96 9.22
N PRO A 99 -13.21 14.27 9.27
CA PRO A 99 -12.29 15.34 9.70
C PRO A 99 -11.85 15.28 11.17
N HIS A 100 -12.58 14.52 12.01
CA HIS A 100 -12.33 14.38 13.45
C HIS A 100 -11.83 13.00 13.87
N THR A 101 -11.80 12.05 12.93
CA THR A 101 -11.35 10.67 13.17
C THR A 101 -9.84 10.57 13.02
N ARG A 102 -9.16 9.90 13.95
CA ARG A 102 -7.72 9.60 13.79
C ARG A 102 -7.55 8.48 12.77
N LEU A 103 -6.73 8.73 11.75
CA LEU A 103 -6.54 7.83 10.62
C LEU A 103 -5.10 7.33 10.59
N TYR A 104 -4.95 6.01 10.63
CA TYR A 104 -3.65 5.35 10.71
C TYR A 104 -3.42 4.41 9.53
N ASN A 105 -2.24 4.47 8.94
CA ASN A 105 -1.74 3.46 8.02
C ASN A 105 -0.65 2.63 8.71
N PHE A 106 -0.80 1.30 8.70
CA PHE A 106 0.09 0.33 9.32
C PHE A 106 0.89 -0.40 8.26
N TYR A 107 2.20 -0.23 8.29
CA TYR A 107 3.12 -0.97 7.46
C TYR A 107 3.79 -2.09 8.28
N GLY A 108 3.89 -3.27 7.66
CA GLY A 108 4.53 -4.43 8.25
C GLY A 108 4.26 -5.72 7.50
N SER A 109 4.69 -6.82 8.05
CA SER A 109 4.50 -8.15 7.49
C SER A 109 4.16 -9.18 8.56
N SER A 110 3.90 -10.42 8.17
CA SER A 110 3.74 -11.52 9.12
C SER A 110 5.05 -11.79 9.88
N GLU A 111 6.17 -11.63 9.21
CA GLU A 111 7.53 -11.88 9.69
C GLU A 111 8.06 -10.77 10.61
N ALA A 112 7.66 -9.53 10.37
CA ALA A 112 8.19 -8.35 11.08
C ALA A 112 7.14 -7.53 11.84
N GLY A 113 5.95 -8.08 12.04
CA GLY A 113 4.91 -7.38 12.79
C GLY A 113 4.48 -6.05 12.18
N CYS A 114 4.10 -5.12 13.04
CA CYS A 114 3.84 -3.72 12.66
C CYS A 114 5.15 -2.94 12.83
N ALA A 115 5.81 -2.64 11.73
CA ALA A 115 7.11 -2.02 11.71
C ALA A 115 7.05 -0.48 11.73
N CYS A 116 6.13 0.10 10.94
CA CYS A 116 5.86 1.53 10.91
C CYS A 116 4.38 1.83 11.11
N ILE A 117 4.11 3.01 11.66
CA ILE A 117 2.78 3.59 11.78
C ILE A 117 2.82 5.03 11.28
N LEU A 118 1.93 5.33 10.34
CA LEU A 118 1.64 6.69 9.90
C LEU A 118 0.28 7.10 10.47
N GLU A 119 0.25 8.19 11.23
CA GLU A 119 -0.99 8.94 11.50
C GLU A 119 -1.12 10.02 10.43
N PHE A 120 -2.07 9.86 9.51
CA PHE A 120 -2.25 10.80 8.40
C PHE A 120 -3.42 11.77 8.58
N SER A 121 -4.15 11.69 9.70
CA SER A 121 -5.17 12.68 10.09
C SER A 121 -4.59 14.01 10.59
N GLY A 122 -3.30 14.04 10.91
CA GLY A 122 -2.59 15.27 11.26
C GLY A 122 -2.07 16.04 10.03
N ASN A 123 -1.36 17.15 10.28
CA ASN A 123 -0.70 17.90 9.22
C ASN A 123 0.50 17.13 8.67
N GLY A 124 0.52 16.85 7.37
CA GLY A 124 1.72 16.37 6.69
C GLY A 124 1.63 14.99 6.08
N ASN A 125 0.52 14.66 5.39
CA ASN A 125 0.51 13.50 4.52
C ASN A 125 1.54 13.70 3.39
N LYS A 126 2.58 12.86 3.38
CA LYS A 126 3.64 12.83 2.35
C LYS A 126 3.40 11.61 1.47
N THR A 127 3.49 11.77 0.17
CA THR A 127 3.34 10.66 -0.79
C THR A 127 4.34 9.54 -0.49
N GLY A 128 3.86 8.29 -0.47
CA GLY A 128 4.66 7.11 -0.17
C GLY A 128 5.08 6.96 1.30
N CYS A 129 4.70 7.89 2.18
CA CYS A 129 5.02 7.81 3.59
C CYS A 129 4.30 6.64 4.27
N ILE A 130 5.07 5.80 4.95
CA ILE A 130 4.57 4.69 5.79
C ILE A 130 4.72 5.00 7.29
N GLY A 131 5.15 6.23 7.62
CA GLY A 131 5.29 6.72 8.99
C GLY A 131 6.65 6.40 9.60
N ARG A 132 6.67 6.34 10.94
CA ARG A 132 7.90 6.13 11.72
C ARG A 132 7.98 4.71 12.26
N PRO A 133 9.21 4.20 12.46
CA PRO A 133 9.42 2.95 13.16
C PRO A 133 8.71 2.94 14.52
N THR A 134 8.04 1.83 14.85
CA THR A 134 7.44 1.65 16.18
C THR A 134 8.53 1.50 17.24
N VAL A 135 8.18 1.66 18.52
CA VAL A 135 9.14 1.53 19.64
C VAL A 135 9.84 0.17 19.73
N ASN A 136 9.26 -0.85 19.09
CA ASN A 136 9.76 -2.22 19.09
C ASN A 136 10.44 -2.61 17.77
N SER A 137 10.51 -1.69 16.79
CA SER A 137 11.12 -1.92 15.49
C SER A 137 12.42 -1.12 15.30
N VAL A 138 13.34 -1.73 14.59
CA VAL A 138 14.61 -1.09 14.19
C VAL A 138 14.74 -1.19 12.68
N VAL A 139 14.94 -0.05 12.02
CA VAL A 139 15.15 0.01 10.58
C VAL A 139 16.62 -0.23 10.23
N ARG A 140 16.87 -0.94 9.15
CA ARG A 140 18.19 -1.07 8.51
C ARG A 140 18.05 -0.96 7.01
N PHE A 141 18.99 -0.25 6.39
CA PHE A 141 19.09 -0.09 4.95
C PHE A 141 20.31 -0.83 4.42
N SER A 142 20.22 -1.36 3.21
CA SER A 142 21.35 -1.95 2.49
C SER A 142 21.31 -1.56 1.01
N ASP A 143 22.48 -1.56 0.37
CA ASP A 143 22.60 -1.43 -1.08
C ASP A 143 22.22 -2.74 -1.81
N ASP A 144 22.30 -2.72 -3.15
CA ASP A 144 21.98 -3.88 -3.99
C ASP A 144 22.95 -5.05 -3.79
N GLU A 145 24.19 -4.80 -3.31
CA GLU A 145 25.20 -5.80 -2.94
C GLU A 145 24.96 -6.38 -1.51
N GLY A 146 24.05 -5.79 -0.75
CA GLY A 146 23.72 -6.20 0.62
C GLY A 146 24.59 -5.57 1.72
N ASN A 147 25.43 -4.59 1.38
CA ASN A 147 26.18 -3.84 2.37
C ASN A 147 25.26 -2.87 3.12
N VAL A 148 25.45 -2.76 4.44
CA VAL A 148 24.65 -1.84 5.26
C VAL A 148 25.03 -0.40 4.91
N VAL A 149 24.00 0.41 4.59
CA VAL A 149 24.12 1.85 4.34
C VAL A 149 23.36 2.63 5.41
N THR A 150 23.73 3.88 5.63
CA THR A 150 23.13 4.72 6.68
C THR A 150 21.66 5.01 6.35
N ASN A 151 21.35 5.29 5.08
CA ASN A 151 20.02 5.60 4.57
C ASN A 151 20.02 5.48 3.04
N GLY A 152 18.83 5.48 2.44
CA GLY A 152 18.64 5.76 1.02
C GLY A 152 18.40 7.26 0.76
N SER A 153 18.13 7.60 -0.49
CA SER A 153 17.63 8.92 -0.90
C SER A 153 16.51 8.76 -1.93
N PRO A 154 15.77 9.82 -2.28
CA PRO A 154 14.79 9.76 -3.37
C PRO A 154 15.35 9.25 -4.69
N GLU A 155 16.60 9.67 -5.03
CA GLU A 155 17.29 9.30 -6.27
C GLU A 155 17.93 7.91 -6.19
N SER A 156 18.27 7.46 -4.96
CA SER A 156 18.92 6.17 -4.70
C SER A 156 18.31 5.51 -3.46
N PRO A 157 17.06 5.01 -3.56
CA PRO A 157 16.42 4.34 -2.45
C PRO A 157 17.14 3.02 -2.13
N ALA A 158 17.20 2.67 -0.85
CA ALA A 158 17.91 1.49 -0.36
C ALA A 158 16.95 0.36 0.01
N LEU A 159 17.44 -0.87 0.03
CA LEU A 159 16.69 -2.05 0.46
C LEU A 159 16.39 -1.96 1.96
N LEU A 160 15.11 -2.05 2.30
CA LEU A 160 14.58 -1.93 3.65
C LEU A 160 14.60 -3.28 4.36
N SER A 161 15.04 -3.28 5.62
CA SER A 161 14.96 -4.44 6.51
C SER A 161 14.52 -4.01 7.91
N TRP A 162 13.81 -4.89 8.60
CA TRP A 162 13.28 -4.64 9.94
C TRP A 162 13.85 -5.60 10.98
N GLY A 163 14.38 -5.05 12.05
CA GLY A 163 14.83 -5.75 13.23
C GLY A 163 14.03 -5.38 14.49
N GLY A 164 14.51 -5.82 15.63
CA GLY A 164 13.88 -5.56 16.93
C GLY A 164 12.98 -6.70 17.41
N SER A 165 12.24 -6.46 18.48
CA SER A 165 11.43 -7.50 19.13
C SER A 165 10.15 -7.88 18.37
N ILE A 166 9.90 -7.23 17.22
CA ILE A 166 8.78 -7.54 16.33
C ILE A 166 9.07 -8.69 15.36
N VAL A 167 10.37 -9.07 15.22
CA VAL A 167 10.80 -10.10 14.26
C VAL A 167 10.36 -11.48 14.73
N MET A 168 9.83 -12.29 13.82
CA MET A 168 9.51 -13.69 14.09
C MET A 168 10.78 -14.51 14.42
N GLU A 169 10.61 -15.63 15.09
CA GLU A 169 11.72 -16.58 15.32
C GLU A 169 12.10 -17.33 14.05
N GLY A 170 11.15 -17.59 13.16
CA GLY A 170 11.36 -18.26 11.88
C GLY A 170 10.11 -18.91 11.32
N TYR A 171 10.23 -19.50 10.14
CA TYR A 171 9.18 -20.32 9.52
C TYR A 171 9.19 -21.73 10.14
N TYR A 172 8.00 -22.22 10.42
CA TYR A 172 7.85 -23.56 11.01
C TYR A 172 8.33 -24.65 10.06
N ASN A 173 9.28 -25.48 10.54
CA ASN A 173 9.94 -26.56 9.78
C ASN A 173 10.62 -26.13 8.47
N ASP A 174 10.99 -24.86 8.34
CA ASP A 174 11.68 -24.34 7.16
C ASP A 174 12.87 -23.44 7.54
N PRO A 175 13.98 -24.06 7.99
CA PRO A 175 15.16 -23.31 8.39
C PRO A 175 15.88 -22.64 7.21
N GLU A 176 15.77 -23.18 6.01
CA GLU A 176 16.40 -22.60 4.80
C GLU A 176 15.73 -21.28 4.45
N LEU A 177 14.40 -21.27 4.30
CA LEU A 177 13.66 -20.03 4.06
C LEU A 177 13.82 -19.03 5.22
N THR A 178 13.90 -19.50 6.44
CA THR A 178 14.18 -18.64 7.61
C THR A 178 15.51 -17.93 7.45
N ALA A 179 16.58 -18.64 7.09
CA ALA A 179 17.91 -18.07 6.91
C ALA A 179 18.00 -17.10 5.72
N GLU A 180 17.21 -17.32 4.67
CA GLU A 180 17.09 -16.40 3.53
C GLU A 180 16.35 -15.11 3.91
N THR A 181 15.33 -15.23 4.77
CA THR A 181 14.45 -14.11 5.16
C THR A 181 15.02 -13.28 6.29
N ILE A 182 15.62 -13.93 7.30
CA ILE A 182 16.18 -13.27 8.48
C ILE A 182 17.71 -13.32 8.40
N VAL A 183 18.31 -12.14 8.21
CA VAL A 183 19.78 -12.00 8.14
C VAL A 183 20.24 -11.05 9.25
N ASP A 184 21.14 -11.51 10.11
CA ASP A 184 21.66 -10.76 11.28
C ASP A 184 20.53 -10.21 12.19
N GLY A 185 19.43 -10.96 12.34
CA GLY A 185 18.28 -10.56 13.15
C GLY A 185 17.33 -9.55 12.47
N TYR A 186 17.49 -9.30 11.16
CA TYR A 186 16.63 -8.41 10.39
C TYR A 186 15.88 -9.17 9.31
N VAL A 187 14.57 -8.95 9.23
CA VAL A 187 13.72 -9.43 8.12
C VAL A 187 13.97 -8.58 6.89
N ARG A 188 14.37 -9.19 5.78
CA ARG A 188 14.50 -8.56 4.47
C ARG A 188 13.13 -8.44 3.82
N THR A 189 12.72 -7.21 3.43
CA THR A 189 11.38 -6.97 2.88
C THR A 189 11.34 -7.00 1.37
N LYS A 190 12.45 -6.77 0.69
CA LYS A 190 12.56 -6.43 -0.74
C LYS A 190 11.90 -5.09 -1.10
N ASP A 191 11.54 -4.28 -0.14
CA ASP A 191 11.02 -2.95 -0.36
C ASP A 191 12.19 -1.95 -0.45
N LEU A 192 12.06 -0.96 -1.33
CA LEU A 192 12.98 0.16 -1.48
C LEU A 192 12.40 1.36 -0.75
N ALA A 193 13.20 1.97 0.13
CA ALA A 193 12.77 3.09 0.95
C ALA A 193 13.94 4.00 1.32
N TYR A 194 13.60 5.13 1.93
CA TYR A 194 14.56 6.02 2.60
C TYR A 194 13.87 6.70 3.80
N LEU A 195 14.66 7.23 4.72
CA LEU A 195 14.17 8.15 5.75
C LEU A 195 14.36 9.58 5.25
N ASP A 196 13.30 10.37 5.34
CA ASP A 196 13.39 11.80 5.05
C ASP A 196 14.03 12.60 6.21
N GLU A 197 14.13 13.91 6.06
CA GLU A 197 14.73 14.82 7.05
C GLU A 197 13.98 14.82 8.40
N ASP A 198 12.69 14.48 8.40
CA ASP A 198 11.86 14.41 9.60
C ASP A 198 11.96 13.02 10.28
N GLY A 199 12.64 12.06 9.66
CA GLY A 199 12.76 10.66 10.10
C GLY A 199 11.55 9.81 9.77
N ASP A 200 10.71 10.26 8.84
CA ASP A 200 9.60 9.46 8.30
C ASP A 200 10.13 8.51 7.23
N CYS A 201 9.66 7.27 7.24
CA CYS A 201 10.03 6.28 6.24
C CYS A 201 9.18 6.45 4.99
N ILE A 202 9.83 6.71 3.87
CA ILE A 202 9.19 6.88 2.56
C ILE A 202 9.44 5.61 1.75
N LEU A 203 8.37 4.93 1.40
CA LEU A 203 8.40 3.72 0.58
C LEU A 203 8.36 4.12 -0.89
N VAL A 204 9.36 3.68 -1.64
CA VAL A 204 9.43 3.91 -3.10
C VAL A 204 8.73 2.80 -3.86
N GLY A 205 8.85 1.55 -3.40
CA GLY A 205 8.22 0.39 -4.02
C GLY A 205 8.99 -0.88 -3.72
N ARG A 206 8.63 -1.97 -4.42
CA ARG A 206 9.37 -3.23 -4.29
C ARG A 206 10.52 -3.28 -5.28
N ALA A 207 11.67 -3.76 -4.86
CA ALA A 207 12.85 -3.93 -5.70
C ALA A 207 12.58 -4.81 -6.94
N ASP A 208 11.70 -5.84 -6.78
CA ASP A 208 11.30 -6.72 -7.88
C ASP A 208 10.33 -6.04 -8.88
N ASP A 209 9.68 -4.95 -8.51
CA ASP A 209 8.66 -4.25 -9.30
C ASP A 209 9.18 -2.92 -9.89
N VAL A 210 10.21 -2.32 -9.27
CA VAL A 210 10.80 -1.06 -9.72
C VAL A 210 11.40 -1.22 -11.12
N ILE A 211 11.04 -0.31 -12.01
CA ILE A 211 11.49 -0.29 -13.39
C ILE A 211 12.81 0.48 -13.48
N ASN A 212 13.79 -0.11 -14.15
CA ASN A 212 15.06 0.56 -14.40
C ASN A 212 15.13 1.06 -15.86
N TYR A 213 14.73 2.30 -16.05
CA TYR A 213 14.72 2.96 -17.37
C TYR A 213 15.98 3.82 -17.56
N GLY A 214 16.94 3.30 -18.30
CA GLY A 214 18.18 4.02 -18.60
C GLY A 214 18.98 4.44 -17.35
N GLY A 215 18.90 3.66 -16.26
CA GLY A 215 19.56 3.94 -14.98
C GLY A 215 18.69 4.68 -13.95
N SER A 216 17.53 5.20 -14.35
CA SER A 216 16.57 5.82 -13.44
C SER A 216 15.62 4.77 -12.89
N LYS A 217 15.40 4.76 -11.58
CA LYS A 217 14.46 3.86 -10.90
C LYS A 217 13.05 4.51 -10.88
N ILE A 218 12.05 3.80 -11.40
CA ILE A 218 10.66 4.26 -11.47
C ILE A 218 9.78 3.33 -10.64
N SER A 219 9.02 3.89 -9.74
CA SER A 219 8.02 3.15 -8.96
C SER A 219 6.71 3.01 -9.75
N PRO A 220 6.27 1.79 -10.12
CA PRO A 220 4.97 1.61 -10.73
C PRO A 220 3.81 2.14 -9.87
N ALA A 221 3.88 1.94 -8.56
CA ALA A 221 2.81 2.35 -7.64
C ALA A 221 2.61 3.87 -7.61
N GLU A 222 3.69 4.65 -7.69
CA GLU A 222 3.62 6.12 -7.75
C GLU A 222 2.84 6.58 -9.00
N ILE A 223 3.14 5.96 -10.14
CA ILE A 223 2.50 6.35 -11.41
C ILE A 223 1.05 5.89 -11.45
N GLU A 224 0.76 4.68 -10.95
CA GLU A 224 -0.60 4.13 -10.88
C GLU A 224 -1.49 4.98 -9.98
N ASP A 225 -1.00 5.36 -8.82
CA ASP A 225 -1.73 6.17 -7.84
C ASP A 225 -2.08 7.56 -8.43
N LEU A 226 -1.12 8.18 -9.10
CA LEU A 226 -1.35 9.44 -9.81
C LEU A 226 -2.35 9.27 -10.96
N ALA A 227 -2.19 8.23 -11.79
CA ALA A 227 -3.03 7.98 -12.96
C ALA A 227 -4.49 7.71 -12.59
N LEU A 228 -4.74 7.02 -11.47
CA LEU A 228 -6.10 6.79 -10.94
C LEU A 228 -6.82 8.08 -10.52
N GLY A 229 -6.10 9.19 -10.35
CA GLY A 229 -6.67 10.52 -10.14
C GLY A 229 -7.30 11.15 -11.40
N TYR A 230 -7.11 10.56 -12.59
CA TYR A 230 -7.77 11.01 -13.83
C TYR A 230 -9.17 10.41 -13.93
N GLU A 231 -10.21 11.25 -14.06
CA GLU A 231 -11.62 10.85 -13.90
C GLU A 231 -12.12 9.81 -14.92
N HIS A 232 -11.49 9.74 -16.10
CA HIS A 232 -11.90 8.86 -17.20
C HIS A 232 -11.12 7.54 -17.24
N ILE A 233 -10.47 7.15 -16.12
CA ILE A 233 -9.82 5.85 -15.93
C ILE A 233 -10.59 5.05 -14.88
N ASP A 234 -10.87 3.76 -15.18
CA ASP A 234 -11.44 2.82 -14.23
C ASP A 234 -10.35 2.09 -13.43
N ASP A 235 -9.31 1.67 -14.13
CA ASP A 235 -8.17 0.97 -13.54
C ASP A 235 -6.91 1.17 -14.37
N VAL A 236 -5.75 0.96 -13.75
CA VAL A 236 -4.46 1.17 -14.40
C VAL A 236 -3.38 0.26 -13.82
N ALA A 237 -2.42 -0.13 -14.65
CA ALA A 237 -1.18 -0.75 -14.19
C ALA A 237 0.00 -0.21 -14.98
N TYR A 238 1.06 0.14 -14.28
CA TYR A 238 2.30 0.61 -14.87
C TYR A 238 3.36 -0.50 -14.79
N THR A 239 4.04 -0.76 -15.90
CA THR A 239 5.03 -1.84 -15.99
C THR A 239 6.10 -1.50 -17.04
N SER A 240 6.97 -2.43 -17.32
CA SER A 240 7.96 -2.31 -18.39
C SER A 240 7.94 -3.52 -19.31
N ILE A 241 8.40 -3.29 -20.52
CA ILE A 241 8.79 -4.34 -21.46
C ILE A 241 10.30 -4.25 -21.72
N LYS A 242 10.90 -5.33 -22.21
CA LYS A 242 12.32 -5.33 -22.56
C LYS A 242 12.61 -4.37 -23.71
N ASP A 243 13.67 -3.59 -23.56
CA ASP A 243 14.18 -2.66 -24.58
C ASP A 243 15.69 -2.79 -24.71
N PRO A 244 16.24 -2.92 -25.95
CA PRO A 244 17.67 -3.16 -26.16
C PRO A 244 18.55 -1.94 -25.85
N ILE A 245 17.97 -0.73 -25.75
CA ILE A 245 18.72 0.52 -25.55
C ILE A 245 18.70 0.93 -24.08
N THR A 246 17.50 0.93 -23.49
CA THR A 246 17.27 1.41 -22.12
C THR A 246 17.19 0.30 -21.08
N GLY A 247 17.23 -0.98 -21.52
CA GLY A 247 17.01 -2.16 -20.71
C GLY A 247 15.54 -2.45 -20.50
N GLU A 248 14.83 -1.51 -19.93
CA GLU A 248 13.38 -1.58 -19.72
C GLU A 248 12.69 -0.33 -20.30
N LEU A 249 11.61 -0.51 -21.05
CA LEU A 249 10.78 0.57 -21.59
C LEU A 249 9.50 0.68 -20.79
N PRO A 250 9.22 1.82 -20.13
CA PRO A 250 8.00 2.02 -19.35
C PRO A 250 6.75 1.99 -20.23
N VAL A 251 5.73 1.24 -19.80
CA VAL A 251 4.44 1.15 -20.47
C VAL A 251 3.31 1.20 -19.44
N ILE A 252 2.16 1.71 -19.84
CA ILE A 252 0.97 1.80 -18.99
C ILE A 252 -0.19 1.02 -19.62
N LEU A 253 -0.84 0.16 -18.84
CA LEU A 253 -2.08 -0.52 -19.20
C LEU A 253 -3.23 0.28 -18.60
N VAL A 254 -4.24 0.58 -19.39
CA VAL A 254 -5.36 1.45 -19.02
C VAL A 254 -6.69 0.74 -19.25
N VAL A 255 -7.54 0.73 -18.23
CA VAL A 255 -8.97 0.41 -18.35
C VAL A 255 -9.71 1.73 -18.42
N GLN A 256 -10.29 2.00 -19.60
CA GLN A 256 -10.93 3.26 -19.91
C GLN A 256 -12.34 3.36 -19.33
N LYS A 257 -12.75 4.57 -18.96
CA LYS A 257 -14.16 4.96 -18.77
C LYS A 257 -14.66 5.77 -19.96
N ASP A 258 -15.95 5.99 -19.99
CA ASP A 258 -16.57 6.89 -20.96
C ASP A 258 -15.94 8.30 -20.89
N GLY A 259 -15.63 8.85 -22.05
CA GLY A 259 -14.97 10.17 -22.15
C GLY A 259 -13.46 10.16 -22.06
N TYR A 260 -12.80 8.98 -22.06
CA TYR A 260 -11.35 8.89 -22.10
C TYR A 260 -10.80 9.39 -23.44
N GLU A 261 -9.84 10.32 -23.36
CA GLU A 261 -9.05 10.81 -24.50
C GLU A 261 -7.57 10.67 -24.17
N GLU A 262 -6.80 9.97 -25.02
CA GLU A 262 -5.39 9.67 -24.78
C GLU A 262 -4.56 10.94 -24.62
N ALA A 263 -4.75 11.94 -25.48
CA ALA A 263 -4.00 13.19 -25.45
C ALA A 263 -4.20 13.99 -24.14
N ASP A 264 -5.42 13.94 -23.59
CA ASP A 264 -5.74 14.61 -22.33
C ASP A 264 -5.09 13.87 -21.15
N PHE A 265 -5.11 12.54 -21.20
CA PHE A 265 -4.42 11.72 -20.19
C PHE A 265 -2.90 11.86 -20.25
N GLU A 266 -2.31 11.90 -21.45
CA GLU A 266 -0.88 12.21 -21.61
C GLU A 266 -0.51 13.56 -21.00
N SER A 267 -1.32 14.59 -21.27
CA SER A 267 -1.12 15.93 -20.71
C SER A 267 -1.26 15.92 -19.19
N PHE A 268 -2.25 15.21 -18.65
CA PHE A 268 -2.45 15.06 -17.21
C PHE A 268 -1.23 14.46 -16.51
N LEU A 269 -0.62 13.41 -17.10
CA LEU A 269 0.60 12.80 -16.58
C LEU A 269 1.82 13.71 -16.74
N ALA A 270 1.97 14.35 -17.89
CA ALA A 270 3.11 15.21 -18.19
C ALA A 270 3.20 16.46 -17.30
N ASP A 271 2.06 16.97 -16.85
CA ASP A 271 2.01 18.10 -15.93
C ASP A 271 2.44 17.76 -14.50
N ARG A 272 2.50 16.46 -14.16
CA ARG A 272 2.66 15.96 -12.78
C ARG A 272 3.85 15.05 -12.56
N LEU A 273 4.44 14.52 -13.63
CA LEU A 273 5.55 13.58 -13.59
C LEU A 273 6.79 14.12 -14.30
N GLU A 274 7.93 13.74 -13.79
CA GLU A 274 9.19 13.97 -14.49
C GLU A 274 9.23 13.17 -15.81
N SER A 275 9.84 13.74 -16.82
CA SER A 275 9.83 13.22 -18.20
C SER A 275 10.29 11.74 -18.32
N TYR A 276 11.19 11.29 -17.45
CA TYR A 276 11.67 9.90 -17.47
C TYR A 276 10.64 8.91 -16.91
N LYS A 277 9.69 9.37 -16.09
CA LYS A 277 8.60 8.58 -15.53
C LYS A 277 7.39 8.43 -16.46
N LEU A 278 7.34 9.21 -17.55
CA LEU A 278 6.23 9.15 -18.49
C LEU A 278 6.21 7.80 -19.24
N PRO A 279 5.02 7.19 -19.41
CA PRO A 279 4.89 5.99 -20.23
C PRO A 279 5.36 6.24 -21.65
N ARG A 280 5.99 5.25 -22.27
CA ARG A 280 6.42 5.30 -23.68
C ARG A 280 5.44 4.61 -24.61
N LYS A 281 4.50 3.83 -24.02
CA LYS A 281 3.38 3.21 -24.74
C LYS A 281 2.15 3.13 -23.82
N TYR A 282 1.00 3.25 -24.43
CA TYR A 282 -0.31 3.10 -23.81
C TYR A 282 -0.96 1.83 -24.35
N ILE A 283 -1.42 0.96 -23.48
CA ILE A 283 -2.03 -0.33 -23.82
C ILE A 283 -3.42 -0.37 -23.20
N TYR A 284 -4.43 -0.55 -24.03
CA TYR A 284 -5.81 -0.58 -23.55
C TYR A 284 -6.25 -2.02 -23.30
N VAL A 285 -6.82 -2.25 -22.13
CA VAL A 285 -7.23 -3.58 -21.66
C VAL A 285 -8.62 -3.52 -21.03
N GLU A 286 -9.31 -4.66 -21.00
CA GLU A 286 -10.63 -4.76 -20.36
C GLU A 286 -10.54 -4.81 -18.83
N SER A 287 -9.45 -5.32 -18.28
CA SER A 287 -9.22 -5.40 -16.84
C SER A 287 -7.74 -5.55 -16.51
N ILE A 288 -7.35 -5.07 -15.32
CA ILE A 288 -6.01 -5.28 -14.75
C ILE A 288 -6.00 -6.56 -13.91
N PRO A 289 -5.05 -7.50 -14.15
CA PRO A 289 -4.90 -8.69 -13.31
C PRO A 289 -4.59 -8.32 -11.86
N LYS A 290 -5.45 -8.73 -10.92
CA LYS A 290 -5.30 -8.46 -9.48
C LYS A 290 -5.54 -9.71 -8.64
N THR A 291 -4.95 -9.74 -7.45
CA THR A 291 -5.28 -10.74 -6.43
C THR A 291 -6.69 -10.47 -5.87
N PHE A 292 -7.26 -11.45 -5.15
CA PHE A 292 -8.52 -11.25 -4.44
C PHE A 292 -8.49 -10.11 -3.39
N LYS A 293 -7.29 -9.65 -2.99
CA LYS A 293 -7.07 -8.49 -2.09
C LYS A 293 -6.95 -7.16 -2.83
N GLY A 294 -7.07 -7.15 -4.16
CA GLY A 294 -6.94 -5.95 -4.99
C GLY A 294 -5.51 -5.57 -5.39
N SER A 295 -4.48 -6.31 -4.95
CA SER A 295 -3.10 -6.03 -5.35
C SER A 295 -2.83 -6.46 -6.78
N VAL A 296 -2.14 -5.63 -7.56
CA VAL A 296 -1.76 -5.90 -8.96
C VAL A 296 -0.85 -7.13 -9.06
N LEU A 297 -1.18 -8.05 -9.95
CA LEU A 297 -0.38 -9.22 -10.28
C LEU A 297 0.71 -8.84 -11.29
N ARG A 298 1.81 -8.25 -10.81
CA ARG A 298 2.89 -7.66 -11.62
C ARG A 298 3.39 -8.53 -12.76
N LYS A 299 3.58 -9.83 -12.49
CA LYS A 299 4.05 -10.78 -13.52
C LYS A 299 3.04 -10.98 -14.65
N GLU A 300 1.75 -11.03 -14.32
CA GLU A 300 0.69 -11.16 -15.32
C GLU A 300 0.50 -9.86 -16.11
N VAL A 301 0.61 -8.72 -15.45
CA VAL A 301 0.55 -7.40 -16.11
C VAL A 301 1.72 -7.24 -17.09
N ARG A 302 2.98 -7.59 -16.69
CA ARG A 302 4.14 -7.55 -17.60
C ARG A 302 3.94 -8.47 -18.82
N LYS A 303 3.47 -9.69 -18.59
CA LYS A 303 3.16 -10.63 -19.67
C LYS A 303 2.08 -10.10 -20.61
N LEU A 304 1.04 -9.50 -20.06
CA LEU A 304 -0.04 -8.88 -20.84
C LEU A 304 0.49 -7.71 -21.67
N ALA A 305 1.36 -6.88 -21.11
CA ALA A 305 2.04 -5.81 -21.83
C ALA A 305 2.88 -6.34 -22.99
N GLU A 306 3.71 -7.37 -22.76
CA GLU A 306 4.56 -7.98 -23.80
C GLU A 306 3.75 -8.61 -24.95
N GLN A 307 2.50 -9.01 -24.72
CA GLN A 307 1.63 -9.59 -25.74
C GLN A 307 0.92 -8.54 -26.60
N ASN A 308 0.83 -7.31 -26.13
CA ASN A 308 0.08 -6.22 -26.80
C ASN A 308 0.98 -5.10 -27.36
N VAL A 309 2.26 -5.35 -27.49
CA VAL A 309 3.25 -4.38 -28.02
C VAL A 309 3.75 -4.75 -29.40
#